data_d31617cab3f254aba6542f343ebae4a7
#
_entry.id   d31617cab3f254aba6542f343ebae4a7
#
_cell.length_a   1.000
_cell.length_b   1.000
_cell.length_c   1.000
_cell.angle_alpha   90.00
_cell.angle_beta   90.00
_cell.angle_gamma   90.00
#
_symmetry.space_group_name_H-M   'P 1'
#
loop_
_entity.id
_entity.type
_entity.pdbx_description
1 polymer ?
#
loop_
_entity_poly.entity_id
_entity_poly.type
_entity_poly.pdbx_seq_one_letter_code
_entity_poly.pdbx_strand_id
1 'polypeptide(L)'
;MKKNLLLFSMLISFVCYSQTKLYVHPNAESYALQTKSIAILPLKVQVKLRPKQLKDFSPEQIVQMEKDESIDIQKGMHSWFLTRQKRGSLTAKVQSPMRTNALLKKAGIDIHDLSTSLPSELGKILGVDCIVMGSFETSKPMSTGASIAVGVLFGSFGSTNAAVCNIDFYNVSDDELVVNYLKKIRGSLGTDAQDMINIL
;
A
#
# COMPACT_ATOMS: atom_id res chain seq x y z
N MET A 1 15.02 -49.62 -10.38
CA MET A 1 13.82 -48.80 -10.16
C MET A 1 13.80 -48.04 -8.85
N LYS A 2 14.74 -48.20 -7.89
CA LYS A 2 14.74 -47.45 -6.60
C LYS A 2 15.45 -46.10 -6.60
N LYS A 3 16.29 -45.80 -7.64
CA LYS A 3 17.05 -44.54 -7.73
C LYS A 3 16.21 -43.33 -8.24
N ASN A 4 15.17 -43.56 -9.01
CA ASN A 4 14.34 -42.48 -9.58
C ASN A 4 13.26 -41.94 -8.62
N LEU A 5 12.97 -42.67 -7.53
CA LEU A 5 11.99 -42.24 -6.53
C LEU A 5 12.56 -41.19 -5.58
N LEU A 6 13.89 -41.21 -5.37
CA LEU A 6 14.57 -40.23 -4.50
C LEU A 6 14.74 -38.86 -5.15
N LEU A 7 14.82 -38.80 -6.49
CA LEU A 7 14.92 -37.53 -7.23
C LEU A 7 13.58 -36.77 -7.28
N PHE A 8 12.46 -37.49 -7.22
CA PHE A 8 11.11 -36.88 -7.25
C PHE A 8 10.70 -36.27 -5.89
N SER A 9 11.29 -36.77 -4.79
CA SER A 9 11.05 -36.26 -3.43
C SER A 9 11.73 -34.91 -3.15
N MET A 10 12.74 -34.49 -3.93
CA MET A 10 13.51 -33.28 -3.70
C MET A 10 12.93 -32.02 -4.38
N LEU A 11 11.87 -32.17 -5.17
CA LEU A 11 11.23 -31.09 -5.95
C LEU A 11 10.05 -30.39 -5.23
N ILE A 12 9.72 -30.77 -3.98
CA ILE A 12 8.51 -30.31 -3.29
C ILE A 12 8.77 -29.15 -2.29
N SER A 13 9.95 -28.56 -2.23
CA SER A 13 10.34 -27.73 -1.08
C SER A 13 10.51 -26.22 -1.33
N PHE A 14 9.87 -25.62 -2.32
CA PHE A 14 9.87 -24.14 -2.45
C PHE A 14 8.47 -23.57 -2.64
N VAL A 15 7.64 -23.77 -1.64
CA VAL A 15 6.42 -22.94 -1.54
C VAL A 15 6.78 -21.66 -0.76
N CYS A 16 7.11 -20.60 -1.48
CA CYS A 16 7.24 -19.26 -0.89
C CYS A 16 5.85 -18.77 -0.47
N TYR A 17 5.58 -18.75 0.83
CA TYR A 17 4.35 -18.18 1.36
C TYR A 17 4.42 -16.65 1.33
N SER A 18 3.90 -16.03 0.29
CA SER A 18 3.42 -14.65 0.38
C SER A 18 2.09 -14.70 1.14
N GLN A 19 2.04 -14.14 2.35
CA GLN A 19 0.80 -14.09 3.11
C GLN A 19 0.06 -12.81 2.74
N THR A 20 -0.94 -12.94 1.89
CA THR A 20 -1.93 -11.89 1.63
C THR A 20 -3.18 -12.17 2.45
N LYS A 21 -3.67 -11.17 3.18
CA LYS A 21 -4.97 -11.19 3.86
C LYS A 21 -5.82 -10.09 3.27
N LEU A 22 -7.01 -10.44 2.89
CA LEU A 22 -8.00 -9.53 2.34
C LEU A 22 -9.27 -9.60 3.18
N TYR A 23 -9.71 -8.45 3.64
CA TYR A 23 -11.05 -8.26 4.16
C TYR A 23 -11.85 -7.42 3.17
N VAL A 24 -13.07 -7.85 2.89
CA VAL A 24 -14.04 -7.13 2.08
C VAL A 24 -15.34 -7.05 2.88
N HIS A 25 -15.84 -5.84 3.08
CA HIS A 25 -17.08 -5.62 3.79
C HIS A 25 -18.24 -6.32 3.09
N PRO A 26 -19.22 -6.93 3.80
CA PRO A 26 -20.36 -7.61 3.18
C PRO A 26 -21.14 -6.76 2.16
N ASN A 27 -21.21 -5.45 2.38
CA ASN A 27 -21.88 -4.49 1.50
C ASN A 27 -20.90 -3.72 0.60
N ALA A 28 -19.69 -4.23 0.35
CA ALA A 28 -18.64 -3.52 -0.42
C ALA A 28 -19.11 -3.11 -1.83
N GLU A 29 -19.90 -3.95 -2.48
CA GLU A 29 -20.49 -3.63 -3.80
C GLU A 29 -21.36 -2.38 -3.76
N SER A 30 -22.21 -2.25 -2.73
CA SER A 30 -23.04 -1.06 -2.54
C SER A 30 -22.20 0.20 -2.32
N TYR A 31 -21.15 0.11 -1.50
CA TYR A 31 -20.20 1.21 -1.29
C TYR A 31 -19.47 1.57 -2.59
N ALA A 32 -18.99 0.59 -3.34
CA ALA A 32 -18.30 0.81 -4.60
C ALA A 32 -19.19 1.52 -5.65
N LEU A 33 -20.46 1.13 -5.76
CA LEU A 33 -21.43 1.77 -6.65
C LEU A 33 -21.74 3.23 -6.28
N GLN A 34 -21.67 3.58 -5.01
CA GLN A 34 -21.91 4.93 -4.51
C GLN A 34 -20.65 5.82 -4.56
N THR A 35 -19.47 5.22 -4.59
CA THR A 35 -18.19 5.95 -4.61
C THR A 35 -17.94 6.59 -5.97
N LYS A 36 -17.96 7.92 -6.03
CA LYS A 36 -17.68 8.71 -7.25
C LYS A 36 -16.28 9.29 -7.24
N SER A 37 -15.67 9.43 -6.05
CA SER A 37 -14.36 10.07 -5.88
C SER A 37 -13.56 9.42 -4.76
N ILE A 38 -12.25 9.29 -5.00
CA ILE A 38 -11.29 8.65 -4.09
C ILE A 38 -10.12 9.58 -3.86
N ALA A 39 -9.68 9.72 -2.61
CA ALA A 39 -8.38 10.30 -2.28
C ALA A 39 -7.45 9.25 -1.68
N ILE A 40 -6.22 9.22 -2.16
CA ILE A 40 -5.15 8.38 -1.62
C ILE A 40 -4.31 9.27 -0.71
N LEU A 41 -4.23 8.92 0.55
CA LEU A 41 -3.43 9.64 1.54
C LEU A 41 -1.97 9.13 1.53
N PRO A 42 -1.01 9.94 1.99
CA PRO A 42 0.32 9.44 2.29
C PRO A 42 0.24 8.30 3.32
N LEU A 43 0.86 7.16 3.02
CA LEU A 43 0.89 6.02 3.93
C LEU A 43 1.86 6.30 5.10
N LYS A 44 1.56 5.78 6.28
CA LYS A 44 2.52 5.79 7.38
C LYS A 44 3.66 4.83 7.07
N VAL A 45 4.84 5.34 6.79
CA VAL A 45 6.02 4.53 6.50
C VAL A 45 6.86 4.32 7.75
N GLN A 46 7.43 3.12 7.91
CA GLN A 46 8.39 2.78 8.94
C GLN A 46 9.56 2.00 8.34
N VAL A 47 10.76 2.53 8.50
CA VAL A 47 12.01 1.90 8.03
C VAL A 47 12.69 1.21 9.23
N LYS A 48 12.54 -0.11 9.33
CA LYS A 48 13.12 -0.95 10.40
C LYS A 48 14.52 -1.44 10.00
N LEU A 49 15.53 -0.61 10.15
CA LEU A 49 16.91 -0.95 9.83
C LEU A 49 17.50 -2.00 10.78
N ARG A 50 18.37 -2.84 10.25
CA ARG A 50 19.20 -3.75 11.08
C ARG A 50 20.25 -2.96 11.86
N PRO A 51 20.74 -3.45 13.04
CA PRO A 51 21.69 -2.72 13.87
C PRO A 51 22.97 -2.27 13.14
N LYS A 52 23.42 -3.02 12.14
CA LYS A 52 24.59 -2.63 11.31
C LYS A 52 24.27 -1.42 10.42
N GLN A 53 23.07 -1.35 9.87
CA GLN A 53 22.64 -0.27 8.97
C GLN A 53 22.28 1.01 9.75
N LEU A 54 21.80 0.87 11.01
CA LEU A 54 21.50 2.00 11.88
C LEU A 54 22.72 2.89 12.16
N LYS A 55 23.94 2.35 12.02
CA LYS A 55 25.19 3.11 12.20
C LYS A 55 25.44 4.10 11.06
N ASP A 56 24.84 3.88 9.91
CA ASP A 56 25.08 4.66 8.69
C ASP A 56 24.10 5.84 8.55
N PHE A 57 23.09 5.95 9.43
CA PHE A 57 22.04 6.96 9.34
C PHE A 57 21.76 7.60 10.70
N SER A 58 21.56 8.92 10.71
CA SER A 58 21.01 9.61 11.89
C SER A 58 19.49 9.38 12.02
N PRO A 59 18.91 9.55 13.22
CA PRO A 59 17.47 9.47 13.42
C PRO A 59 16.68 10.41 12.48
N GLU A 60 17.20 11.62 12.26
CA GLU A 60 16.58 12.64 11.40
C GLU A 60 16.59 12.19 9.93
N GLN A 61 17.67 11.54 9.48
CA GLN A 61 17.76 10.98 8.13
C GLN A 61 16.75 9.86 7.93
N ILE A 62 16.53 9.01 8.94
CA ILE A 62 15.52 7.94 8.88
C ILE A 62 14.12 8.56 8.76
N VAL A 63 13.79 9.54 9.60
CA VAL A 63 12.49 10.24 9.54
C VAL A 63 12.28 10.91 8.17
N GLN A 64 13.32 11.53 7.60
CA GLN A 64 13.21 12.14 6.28
C GLN A 64 12.97 11.08 5.19
N MET A 65 13.68 9.94 5.24
CA MET A 65 13.44 8.82 4.33
C MET A 65 12.02 8.28 4.43
N GLU A 66 11.47 8.14 5.63
CA GLU A 66 10.08 7.69 5.84
C GLU A 66 9.07 8.67 5.23
N LYS A 67 9.30 9.97 5.38
CA LYS A 67 8.46 11.02 4.78
C LYS A 67 8.51 11.02 3.26
N ASP A 68 9.70 10.94 2.68
CA ASP A 68 9.88 10.92 1.23
C ASP A 68 9.25 9.68 0.61
N GLU A 69 9.45 8.52 1.22
CA GLU A 69 8.85 7.25 0.80
C GLU A 69 7.33 7.28 0.87
N SER A 70 6.76 7.86 1.92
CA SER A 70 5.31 8.04 2.08
C SER A 70 4.69 8.77 0.89
N ILE A 71 5.31 9.86 0.45
CA ILE A 71 4.86 10.65 -0.71
C ILE A 71 5.06 9.88 -2.02
N ASP A 72 6.15 9.15 -2.15
CA ASP A 72 6.42 8.39 -3.38
C ASP A 72 5.48 7.19 -3.53
N ILE A 73 5.15 6.50 -2.44
CA ILE A 73 4.11 5.46 -2.44
C ILE A 73 2.76 6.05 -2.87
N GLN A 74 2.37 7.19 -2.30
CA GLN A 74 1.11 7.88 -2.67
C GLN A 74 1.05 8.17 -4.17
N LYS A 75 2.13 8.71 -4.76
CA LYS A 75 2.23 8.98 -6.20
C LYS A 75 2.14 7.70 -7.03
N GLY A 76 2.83 6.64 -6.59
CA GLY A 76 2.82 5.34 -7.25
C GLY A 76 1.43 4.72 -7.27
N MET A 77 0.74 4.72 -6.13
CA MET A 77 -0.64 4.26 -6.02
C MET A 77 -1.57 5.08 -6.91
N HIS A 78 -1.45 6.42 -6.90
CA HIS A 78 -2.24 7.28 -7.78
C HIS A 78 -2.07 6.91 -9.25
N SER A 79 -0.83 6.71 -9.73
CA SER A 79 -0.55 6.30 -11.11
C SER A 79 -1.18 4.95 -11.44
N TRP A 80 -1.16 4.02 -10.50
CA TRP A 80 -1.80 2.72 -10.66
C TRP A 80 -3.32 2.84 -10.77
N PHE A 81 -3.97 3.63 -9.92
CA PHE A 81 -5.41 3.89 -9.97
C PHE A 81 -5.82 4.56 -11.30
N LEU A 82 -5.04 5.54 -11.78
CA LEU A 82 -5.27 6.15 -13.09
C LEU A 82 -5.20 5.14 -14.24
N THR A 83 -4.30 4.16 -14.14
CA THR A 83 -4.22 3.08 -15.13
C THR A 83 -5.50 2.22 -15.11
N ARG A 84 -6.09 1.97 -13.94
CA ARG A 84 -7.38 1.28 -13.80
C ARG A 84 -8.54 2.08 -14.37
N GLN A 85 -8.57 3.39 -14.11
CA GLN A 85 -9.56 4.29 -14.75
C GLN A 85 -9.46 4.23 -16.27
N LYS A 86 -8.25 4.34 -16.83
CA LYS A 86 -8.03 4.26 -18.29
C LYS A 86 -8.51 2.94 -18.89
N ARG A 87 -8.41 1.84 -18.14
CA ARG A 87 -8.88 0.50 -18.56
C ARG A 87 -10.38 0.28 -18.33
N GLY A 88 -11.09 1.23 -17.72
CA GLY A 88 -12.52 1.12 -17.41
C GLY A 88 -12.84 0.22 -16.21
N SER A 89 -11.83 -0.29 -15.48
CA SER A 89 -12.03 -1.13 -14.29
C SER A 89 -12.18 -0.31 -12.98
N LEU A 90 -12.01 1.01 -13.04
CA LEU A 90 -12.31 1.93 -11.95
C LEU A 90 -13.12 3.10 -12.50
N THR A 91 -14.33 3.29 -12.00
CA THR A 91 -15.25 4.37 -12.44
C THR A 91 -15.10 5.64 -11.60
N ALA A 92 -14.68 5.50 -10.32
CA ALA A 92 -14.48 6.62 -9.43
C ALA A 92 -13.33 7.52 -9.87
N LYS A 93 -13.48 8.84 -9.71
CA LYS A 93 -12.41 9.82 -9.98
C LYS A 93 -11.37 9.79 -8.87
N VAL A 94 -10.10 9.71 -9.23
CA VAL A 94 -9.00 9.71 -8.27
C VAL A 94 -8.44 11.11 -8.13
N GLN A 95 -8.44 11.65 -6.91
CA GLN A 95 -7.90 12.97 -6.61
C GLN A 95 -6.37 12.94 -6.71
N SER A 96 -5.76 13.97 -7.30
CA SER A 96 -4.30 14.03 -7.44
C SER A 96 -3.62 14.21 -6.07
N PRO A 97 -2.45 13.58 -5.84
CA PRO A 97 -1.67 13.73 -4.60
C PRO A 97 -1.38 15.18 -4.24
N MET A 98 -1.06 16.01 -5.24
CA MET A 98 -0.81 17.43 -5.04
C MET A 98 -2.02 18.15 -4.43
N ARG A 99 -3.23 17.90 -4.97
CA ARG A 99 -4.47 18.49 -4.45
C ARG A 99 -4.78 17.98 -3.04
N THR A 100 -4.70 16.67 -2.84
CA THR A 100 -4.93 16.01 -1.53
C THR A 100 -4.03 16.63 -0.47
N ASN A 101 -2.72 16.66 -0.70
CA ASN A 101 -1.75 17.15 0.27
C ASN A 101 -1.88 18.66 0.53
N ALA A 102 -2.20 19.45 -0.52
CA ALA A 102 -2.43 20.89 -0.38
C ALA A 102 -3.68 21.20 0.48
N LEU A 103 -4.78 20.45 0.29
CA LEU A 103 -6.00 20.62 1.08
C LEU A 103 -5.79 20.25 2.55
N LEU A 104 -5.13 19.12 2.83
CA LEU A 104 -4.79 18.70 4.20
C LEU A 104 -3.90 19.74 4.89
N LYS A 105 -2.83 20.17 4.22
CA LYS A 105 -1.94 21.23 4.74
C LYS A 105 -2.68 22.53 5.02
N LYS A 106 -3.59 22.94 4.13
CA LYS A 106 -4.40 24.15 4.32
C LYS A 106 -5.35 24.01 5.52
N ALA A 107 -5.82 22.81 5.84
CA ALA A 107 -6.62 22.50 7.02
C ALA A 107 -5.78 22.35 8.30
N GLY A 108 -4.47 22.53 8.25
CA GLY A 108 -3.57 22.39 9.41
C GLY A 108 -3.25 20.93 9.78
N ILE A 109 -3.52 19.98 8.90
CA ILE A 109 -3.30 18.56 9.15
C ILE A 109 -1.89 18.17 8.70
N ASP A 110 -1.14 17.51 9.58
CA ASP A 110 0.15 16.90 9.22
C ASP A 110 -0.09 15.65 8.38
N ILE A 111 0.30 15.71 7.12
CA ILE A 111 0.14 14.60 6.17
C ILE A 111 0.98 13.36 6.52
N HIS A 112 1.93 13.47 7.42
CA HIS A 112 2.77 12.36 7.90
C HIS A 112 2.28 11.75 9.21
N ASP A 113 1.30 12.38 9.88
CA ASP A 113 0.65 11.86 11.07
C ASP A 113 -0.88 12.07 11.01
N LEU A 114 -1.55 11.12 10.38
CA LEU A 114 -3.01 11.08 10.23
C LEU A 114 -3.70 10.21 11.29
N SER A 115 -2.96 9.76 12.31
CA SER A 115 -3.42 8.77 13.28
C SER A 115 -4.56 9.26 14.18
N THR A 116 -4.74 10.57 14.29
CA THR A 116 -5.79 11.20 15.12
C THR A 116 -7.00 11.68 14.33
N SER A 117 -6.99 11.50 13.00
CA SER A 117 -8.06 12.01 12.13
C SER A 117 -8.97 10.89 11.67
N LEU A 118 -10.28 11.13 11.72
CA LEU A 118 -11.27 10.19 11.19
C LEU A 118 -11.34 10.26 9.66
N PRO A 119 -11.59 9.14 8.97
CA PRO A 119 -11.79 9.11 7.52
C PRO A 119 -12.88 10.09 7.06
N SER A 120 -13.98 10.20 7.79
CA SER A 120 -15.08 11.14 7.49
C SER A 120 -14.65 12.61 7.58
N GLU A 121 -13.80 12.97 8.54
CA GLU A 121 -13.25 14.32 8.66
C GLU A 121 -12.33 14.65 7.50
N LEU A 122 -11.38 13.74 7.21
CA LEU A 122 -10.45 13.89 6.10
C LEU A 122 -11.20 13.94 4.75
N GLY A 123 -12.19 13.08 4.57
CA GLY A 123 -13.00 13.03 3.37
C GLY A 123 -13.80 14.30 3.12
N LYS A 124 -14.37 14.91 4.16
CA LYS A 124 -15.05 16.21 4.08
C LYS A 124 -14.10 17.33 3.66
N ILE A 125 -12.89 17.37 4.22
CA ILE A 125 -11.86 18.36 3.88
C ILE A 125 -11.43 18.19 2.41
N LEU A 126 -11.29 16.95 1.96
CA LEU A 126 -10.83 16.61 0.62
C LEU A 126 -11.95 16.69 -0.44
N GLY A 127 -13.21 16.61 -0.02
CA GLY A 127 -14.38 16.56 -0.89
C GLY A 127 -14.44 15.26 -1.70
N VAL A 128 -14.25 14.11 -1.04
CA VAL A 128 -14.26 12.79 -1.66
C VAL A 128 -15.18 11.83 -0.90
N ASP A 129 -15.59 10.74 -1.56
CA ASP A 129 -16.50 9.74 -1.01
C ASP A 129 -15.74 8.57 -0.35
N CYS A 130 -14.51 8.32 -0.78
CA CYS A 130 -13.67 7.23 -0.27
C CYS A 130 -12.26 7.74 0.02
N ILE A 131 -11.70 7.29 1.14
CA ILE A 131 -10.33 7.53 1.56
C ILE A 131 -9.54 6.22 1.49
N VAL A 132 -8.37 6.27 0.87
CA VAL A 132 -7.38 5.19 0.92
C VAL A 132 -6.24 5.64 1.82
N MET A 133 -6.01 4.90 2.89
CA MET A 133 -4.94 5.14 3.85
C MET A 133 -4.28 3.82 4.27
N GLY A 134 -3.25 3.87 5.11
CA GLY A 134 -2.61 2.65 5.57
C GLY A 134 -1.19 2.84 6.03
N SER A 135 -0.43 1.73 6.07
CA SER A 135 0.96 1.72 6.52
C SER A 135 1.85 0.85 5.65
N PHE A 136 3.11 1.21 5.62
CA PHE A 136 4.14 0.45 4.94
C PHE A 136 5.37 0.31 5.84
N GLU A 137 5.78 -0.94 6.13
CA GLU A 137 6.99 -1.24 6.88
C GLU A 137 8.01 -1.91 5.96
N THR A 138 9.27 -1.50 6.04
CA THR A 138 10.36 -2.12 5.28
C THR A 138 11.60 -2.30 6.14
N SER A 139 12.38 -3.36 5.87
CA SER A 139 13.64 -3.64 6.54
C SER A 139 14.87 -3.07 5.80
N LYS A 140 14.66 -2.27 4.76
CA LYS A 140 15.74 -1.71 3.94
C LYS A 140 15.51 -0.24 3.66
N PRO A 141 16.54 0.62 3.76
CA PRO A 141 16.43 2.00 3.30
C PRO A 141 16.23 1.98 1.78
N MET A 142 15.29 2.77 1.31
CA MET A 142 14.91 2.81 -0.08
C MET A 142 15.48 4.10 -0.66
N SER A 143 16.67 4.02 -1.23
CA SER A 143 17.37 5.16 -1.84
C SER A 143 16.91 5.49 -3.26
N THR A 144 16.01 4.71 -3.82
CA THR A 144 15.52 4.86 -5.21
C THR A 144 14.00 4.84 -5.31
N GLY A 145 13.35 5.43 -4.33
CA GLY A 145 11.96 5.92 -4.39
C GLY A 145 10.88 4.93 -4.83
N ALA A 146 9.83 5.51 -5.34
CA ALA A 146 8.55 4.91 -5.72
C ALA A 146 8.57 3.56 -6.44
N SER A 147 9.66 3.22 -7.14
CA SER A 147 9.74 1.98 -7.91
C SER A 147 9.74 0.72 -7.05
N ILE A 148 10.27 0.79 -5.82
CA ILE A 148 10.33 -0.36 -4.92
C ILE A 148 9.00 -0.52 -4.17
N ALA A 149 8.42 0.56 -3.66
CA ALA A 149 7.14 0.50 -3.00
C ALA A 149 6.01 0.08 -3.95
N VAL A 150 6.00 0.64 -5.16
CA VAL A 150 5.11 0.22 -6.25
C VAL A 150 5.38 -1.24 -6.63
N GLY A 151 6.64 -1.66 -6.71
CA GLY A 151 7.00 -3.06 -6.94
C GLY A 151 6.52 -4.01 -5.83
N VAL A 152 6.54 -3.59 -4.56
CA VAL A 152 5.97 -4.37 -3.44
C VAL A 152 4.47 -4.51 -3.58
N LEU A 153 3.79 -3.39 -3.86
CA LEU A 153 2.34 -3.37 -4.01
C LEU A 153 1.88 -4.19 -5.22
N PHE A 154 2.66 -4.19 -6.31
CA PHE A 154 2.24 -4.73 -7.61
C PHE A 154 3.06 -5.94 -8.11
N GLY A 155 3.85 -6.55 -7.25
CA GLY A 155 4.44 -7.88 -7.52
C GLY A 155 5.84 -7.92 -8.15
N SER A 156 6.59 -6.81 -8.18
CA SER A 156 7.92 -6.74 -8.81
C SER A 156 9.04 -6.41 -7.82
N PHE A 157 9.24 -7.22 -6.79
CA PHE A 157 10.21 -6.90 -5.73
C PHE A 157 11.45 -7.79 -5.72
N GLY A 158 12.63 -7.20 -5.52
CA GLY A 158 13.92 -7.93 -5.48
C GLY A 158 14.17 -8.75 -4.21
N SER A 159 14.92 -9.80 -4.33
CA SER A 159 14.92 -11.07 -3.61
C SER A 159 15.36 -11.13 -2.13
N THR A 160 15.58 -10.06 -1.39
CA THR A 160 16.18 -10.18 -0.04
C THR A 160 15.52 -9.38 1.08
N ASN A 161 14.39 -8.74 0.86
CA ASN A 161 13.81 -7.79 1.80
C ASN A 161 12.48 -8.27 2.37
N ALA A 162 12.23 -7.92 3.63
CA ALA A 162 10.92 -8.07 4.23
C ALA A 162 10.18 -6.73 4.14
N ALA A 163 8.93 -6.77 3.73
CA ALA A 163 8.02 -5.63 3.76
C ALA A 163 6.63 -6.06 4.21
N VAL A 164 5.94 -5.16 4.89
CA VAL A 164 4.52 -5.31 5.26
C VAL A 164 3.78 -4.09 4.72
N CYS A 165 2.78 -4.32 3.90
CA CYS A 165 1.90 -3.29 3.38
C CYS A 165 0.49 -3.53 3.89
N ASN A 166 -0.10 -2.53 4.52
CA ASN A 166 -1.50 -2.49 4.91
C ASN A 166 -2.18 -1.33 4.19
N ILE A 167 -3.25 -1.60 3.46
CA ILE A 167 -4.04 -0.60 2.74
C ILE A 167 -5.49 -0.76 3.14
N ASP A 168 -6.09 0.35 3.56
CA ASP A 168 -7.44 0.44 4.05
C ASP A 168 -8.25 1.40 3.17
N PHE A 169 -9.44 0.97 2.76
CA PHE A 169 -10.42 1.79 2.07
C PHE A 169 -11.57 2.08 3.00
N TYR A 170 -11.78 3.35 3.29
CA TYR A 170 -12.86 3.81 4.16
C TYR A 170 -13.91 4.58 3.37
N ASN A 171 -15.16 4.29 3.63
CA ASN A 171 -16.26 5.12 3.18
C ASN A 171 -16.37 6.37 4.08
N VAL A 172 -16.47 7.54 3.46
CA VAL A 172 -16.45 8.83 4.17
C VAL A 172 -17.75 9.13 4.90
N SER A 173 -18.87 8.57 4.45
CA SER A 173 -20.19 8.92 5.04
C SER A 173 -20.42 8.34 6.43
N ASP A 174 -19.78 7.21 6.76
CA ASP A 174 -20.02 6.43 7.97
C ASP A 174 -18.76 5.89 8.65
N ASP A 175 -17.56 6.23 8.13
CA ASP A 175 -16.24 5.74 8.57
C ASP A 175 -16.07 4.21 8.46
N GLU A 176 -16.92 3.52 7.70
CA GLU A 176 -16.83 2.07 7.57
C GLU A 176 -15.62 1.64 6.75
N LEU A 177 -14.94 0.63 7.26
CA LEU A 177 -13.87 -0.06 6.55
C LEU A 177 -14.46 -0.96 5.46
N VAL A 178 -14.34 -0.54 4.22
CA VAL A 178 -14.89 -1.27 3.07
C VAL A 178 -13.96 -2.40 2.62
N VAL A 179 -12.66 -2.11 2.55
CA VAL A 179 -11.64 -3.11 2.17
C VAL A 179 -10.40 -2.91 3.03
N ASN A 180 -9.84 -3.99 3.55
CA ASN A 180 -8.50 -4.04 4.11
C ASN A 180 -7.65 -5.03 3.32
N TYR A 181 -6.52 -4.58 2.84
CA TYR A 181 -5.53 -5.40 2.15
C TYR A 181 -4.23 -5.41 2.92
N LEU A 182 -3.85 -6.56 3.49
CA LEU A 182 -2.60 -6.77 4.18
C LEU A 182 -1.73 -7.76 3.42
N LYS A 183 -0.56 -7.29 2.97
CA LYS A 183 0.45 -8.13 2.30
C LYS A 183 1.74 -8.14 3.10
N LYS A 184 2.21 -9.35 3.44
CA LYS A 184 3.51 -9.59 4.08
C LYS A 184 4.43 -10.26 3.07
N ILE A 185 5.56 -9.63 2.76
CA ILE A 185 6.58 -10.14 1.85
C ILE A 185 7.79 -10.52 2.67
N ARG A 186 8.22 -11.77 2.55
CA ARG A 186 9.44 -12.29 3.19
C ARG A 186 10.24 -13.06 2.15
N GLY A 187 11.42 -12.56 1.78
CA GLY A 187 12.31 -13.27 0.86
C GLY A 187 11.80 -13.26 -0.59
N SER A 188 12.53 -13.92 -1.47
CA SER A 188 12.32 -14.00 -2.91
C SER A 188 10.87 -13.97 -3.39
N LEU A 189 10.66 -13.18 -4.40
CA LEU A 189 9.41 -12.91 -5.10
C LEU A 189 8.76 -14.12 -5.75
N GLY A 190 7.48 -14.05 -5.76
CA GLY A 190 6.61 -14.75 -6.67
C GLY A 190 5.16 -14.51 -6.28
N THR A 191 4.40 -13.93 -7.23
CA THR A 191 2.93 -13.88 -7.22
C THR A 191 2.30 -12.83 -6.29
N ASP A 192 1.40 -11.99 -6.59
CA ASP A 192 0.32 -11.83 -7.54
C ASP A 192 -0.23 -10.41 -7.51
N ALA A 193 0.21 -9.60 -8.49
CA ALA A 193 -0.50 -8.37 -8.83
C ALA A 193 -1.95 -8.65 -9.28
N GLN A 194 -2.23 -9.92 -9.62
CA GLN A 194 -3.52 -10.34 -10.13
C GLN A 194 -4.60 -10.34 -9.05
N ASP A 195 -4.25 -10.65 -7.79
CA ASP A 195 -5.21 -10.70 -6.68
C ASP A 195 -5.75 -9.33 -6.28
N MET A 196 -4.97 -8.25 -6.49
CA MET A 196 -5.47 -6.88 -6.31
C MET A 196 -6.39 -6.40 -7.43
N ILE A 197 -6.32 -7.04 -8.60
CA ILE A 197 -7.05 -6.63 -9.80
C ILE A 197 -8.52 -7.02 -9.72
N ASN A 198 -8.83 -8.09 -9.03
CA ASN A 198 -10.18 -8.68 -9.00
C ASN A 198 -11.06 -8.11 -7.87
N ILE A 199 -10.58 -7.13 -7.09
CA ILE A 199 -11.24 -6.61 -5.89
C ILE A 199 -11.76 -5.18 -6.09
N LEU A 200 -11.30 -4.49 -7.11
CA LEU A 200 -11.75 -3.17 -7.53
C LEU A 200 -12.43 -3.28 -8.90
#